data_3a8e895f0bbd71fd2c1ec82ba333281d
#
_entry.id   3a8e895f0bbd71fd2c1ec82ba333281d
#
_cell.length_a   1.000
_cell.length_b   1.000
_cell.length_c   1.000
_cell.angle_alpha   90.00
_cell.angle_beta   90.00
_cell.angle_gamma   90.00
#
_symmetry.space_group_name_H-M   'P 1'
#
loop_
_entity.id
_entity.type
_entity.pdbx_description
1 polymer ?
#
loop_
_entity_poly.entity_id
_entity_poly.type
_entity_poly.pdbx_seq_one_letter_code
_entity_poly.pdbx_strand_id
1 'polypeptide(L)'
;MHNRKVYISGEIVPEIEAKISIFDSAVLLGDTVTESTRTFNHVPFKLDDHLERLYKSFKLTRIDPQMTIKSVSYTHLTLPTSDLV
;
A
#
# COMPACT_ATOMS: atom_id res chain seq x y z
N MET A 1 21.89 -0.83 -0.42
CA MET A 1 21.15 0.22 0.24
C MET A 1 19.98 0.64 -0.63
N HIS A 2 18.82 0.76 -0.05
CA HIS A 2 17.61 1.05 -0.81
C HIS A 2 17.10 2.44 -0.50
N ASN A 3 16.78 3.18 -1.56
CA ASN A 3 16.18 4.50 -1.44
C ASN A 3 14.67 4.41 -1.65
N ARG A 4 14.05 3.45 -0.99
CA ARG A 4 12.61 3.26 -1.13
C ARG A 4 11.86 4.34 -0.38
N LYS A 5 10.74 4.73 -0.95
CA LYS A 5 9.79 5.63 -0.32
C LYS A 5 8.54 4.87 0.03
N VAL A 6 7.93 5.27 1.13
CA VAL A 6 6.71 4.62 1.64
C VAL A 6 5.69 5.70 1.90
N TYR A 7 4.46 5.46 1.48
CA TYR A 7 3.33 6.29 1.86
C TYR A 7 2.73 5.67 3.13
N ILE A 8 2.78 6.41 4.22
CA ILE A 8 2.27 5.93 5.50
C ILE A 8 1.59 7.09 6.23
N SER A 9 0.38 6.85 6.70
CA SER A 9 -0.38 7.83 7.50
C SER A 9 -0.46 9.21 6.85
N GLY A 10 -0.64 9.25 5.54
CA GLY A 10 -0.78 10.50 4.80
C GLY A 10 0.51 11.16 4.39
N GLU A 11 1.65 10.54 4.64
CA GLU A 11 2.95 11.13 4.32
C GLU A 11 3.82 10.16 3.54
N ILE A 12 4.63 10.72 2.65
CA ILE A 12 5.64 9.94 1.93
C ILE A 12 6.95 10.12 2.67
N VAL A 13 7.51 9.02 3.16
CA VAL A 13 8.71 9.03 3.98
C VAL A 13 9.74 8.04 3.45
N PRO A 14 11.02 8.22 3.79
CA PRO A 14 12.02 7.20 3.50
C PRO A 14 11.69 5.90 4.24
N GLU A 15 12.11 4.79 3.68
CA GLU A 15 11.85 3.47 4.25
C GLU A 15 12.21 3.38 5.73
N ILE A 16 13.33 3.98 6.12
CA ILE A 16 13.81 3.89 7.49
C ILE A 16 12.89 4.59 8.49
N GLU A 17 12.08 5.52 8.01
CA GLU A 17 11.13 6.26 8.86
C GLU A 17 9.72 5.66 8.82
N ALA A 18 9.50 4.64 8.02
CA ALA A 18 8.18 4.01 7.89
C ALA A 18 7.98 3.02 9.04
N LYS A 19 7.35 3.48 10.10
CA LYS A 19 7.16 2.71 11.32
C LYS A 19 5.71 2.75 11.76
N ILE A 20 5.29 1.68 12.42
CA ILE A 20 3.96 1.62 13.04
C ILE A 20 4.15 1.19 14.49
N SER A 21 3.15 1.55 15.30
CA SER A 21 3.16 1.17 16.72
C SER A 21 2.99 -0.33 16.89
N ILE A 22 3.69 -0.92 17.85
CA ILE A 22 3.46 -2.33 18.20
C ILE A 22 2.09 -2.54 18.84
N PHE A 23 1.41 -1.47 19.25
CA PHE A 23 0.05 -1.55 19.78
C PHE A 23 -1.02 -1.38 18.70
N ASP A 24 -0.62 -1.21 17.44
CA ASP A 24 -1.57 -1.16 16.35
C ASP A 24 -2.26 -2.51 16.20
N SER A 25 -3.55 -2.50 15.90
CA SER A 25 -4.32 -3.74 15.78
C SER A 25 -3.78 -4.66 14.67
N ALA A 26 -3.15 -4.09 13.64
CA ALA A 26 -2.53 -4.89 12.60
C ALA A 26 -1.40 -5.75 13.16
N VAL A 27 -0.66 -5.23 14.14
CA VAL A 27 0.44 -5.96 14.77
C VAL A 27 -0.06 -6.93 15.83
N LEU A 28 -0.95 -6.47 16.71
CA LEU A 28 -1.40 -7.28 17.84
C LEU A 28 -2.40 -8.35 17.46
N LEU A 29 -3.28 -8.05 16.51
CA LEU A 29 -4.42 -8.90 16.18
C LEU A 29 -4.40 -9.41 14.75
N GLY A 30 -3.45 -9.00 13.94
CA GLY A 30 -3.44 -9.34 12.54
C GLY A 30 -4.57 -8.70 11.74
N ASP A 31 -5.10 -7.59 12.24
CA ASP A 31 -6.22 -6.88 11.61
C ASP A 31 -5.71 -6.04 10.44
N THR A 32 -5.47 -6.72 9.32
CA THR A 32 -4.85 -6.10 8.15
C THR A 32 -5.30 -6.80 6.87
N VAL A 33 -5.25 -6.07 5.77
CA VAL A 33 -5.40 -6.64 4.45
C VAL A 33 -4.20 -6.22 3.61
N THR A 34 -3.77 -7.09 2.72
CA THR A 34 -2.61 -6.82 1.89
C THR A 34 -2.91 -7.13 0.44
N GLU A 35 -2.21 -6.44 -0.44
CA GLU A 35 -2.23 -6.70 -1.87
C GLU A 35 -0.86 -6.33 -2.43
N SER A 36 -0.40 -7.09 -3.42
CA SER A 36 0.89 -6.84 -4.06
C SER A 36 0.71 -6.74 -5.56
N THR A 37 1.41 -5.80 -6.16
CA THR A 37 1.39 -5.60 -7.61
C THR A 37 2.82 -5.66 -8.14
N ARG A 38 3.03 -6.50 -9.13
CA ARG A 38 4.32 -6.56 -9.82
C ARG A 38 4.45 -5.42 -10.81
N THR A 39 5.68 -5.05 -11.08
CA THR A 39 5.98 -4.14 -12.17
C THR A 39 6.76 -4.86 -13.26
N PHE A 40 6.52 -4.44 -14.51
CA PHE A 40 7.29 -4.88 -15.66
C PHE A 40 7.72 -3.62 -16.38
N ASN A 41 9.03 -3.46 -16.57
CA ASN A 41 9.60 -2.23 -17.13
C ASN A 41 9.10 -0.99 -16.39
N HIS A 42 9.03 -1.07 -15.05
CA HIS A 42 8.58 0.01 -14.18
C HIS A 42 7.10 0.38 -14.34
N VAL A 43 6.32 -0.47 -15.00
CA VAL A 43 4.88 -0.27 -15.14
C VAL A 43 4.15 -1.29 -14.27
N PRO A 44 3.27 -0.85 -13.36
CA PRO A 44 2.52 -1.79 -12.53
C PRO A 44 1.64 -2.70 -13.38
N PHE A 45 1.66 -3.98 -13.09
CA PHE A 45 0.91 -4.98 -13.83
C PHE A 45 -0.45 -5.18 -13.18
N LYS A 46 -1.51 -4.92 -13.96
CA LYS A 46 -2.91 -5.09 -13.51
C LYS A 46 -3.20 -4.38 -12.19
N LEU A 47 -2.68 -3.18 -12.04
CA LEU A 47 -2.86 -2.40 -10.82
C LEU A 47 -4.33 -2.22 -10.46
N ASP A 48 -5.17 -1.91 -11.46
CA ASP A 48 -6.60 -1.69 -11.20
C ASP A 48 -7.29 -2.94 -10.66
N ASP A 49 -6.96 -4.11 -11.18
CA ASP A 49 -7.53 -5.38 -10.70
C ASP A 49 -7.10 -5.64 -9.25
N HIS A 50 -5.84 -5.38 -8.94
CA HIS A 50 -5.32 -5.54 -7.58
C HIS A 50 -6.00 -4.58 -6.60
N LEU A 51 -6.20 -3.34 -7.02
CA LEU A 51 -6.85 -2.35 -6.16
C LEU A 51 -8.33 -2.66 -5.94
N GLU A 52 -9.03 -3.12 -6.97
CA GLU A 52 -10.41 -3.55 -6.81
C GLU A 52 -10.53 -4.68 -5.80
N ARG A 53 -9.63 -5.65 -5.87
CA ARG A 53 -9.62 -6.77 -4.93
C ARG A 53 -9.29 -6.30 -3.52
N LEU A 54 -8.36 -5.38 -3.38
CA LEU A 54 -8.02 -4.80 -2.10
C LEU A 54 -9.24 -4.13 -1.46
N TYR A 55 -9.98 -3.34 -2.24
CA TYR A 55 -11.15 -2.64 -1.73
C TYR A 55 -12.31 -3.58 -1.41
N LYS A 56 -12.44 -4.70 -2.11
CA LYS A 56 -13.38 -5.75 -1.71
C LYS A 56 -13.00 -6.32 -0.35
N SER A 57 -11.71 -6.52 -0.11
CA SER A 57 -11.23 -7.01 1.17
C SER A 57 -11.52 -6.01 2.29
N PHE A 58 -11.37 -4.71 2.02
CA PHE A 58 -11.72 -3.68 2.99
C PHE A 58 -13.19 -3.77 3.38
N LYS A 59 -14.09 -3.97 2.42
CA LYS A 59 -15.52 -4.11 2.71
C LYS A 59 -15.79 -5.33 3.57
N LEU A 60 -15.18 -6.45 3.24
CA LEU A 60 -15.40 -7.70 3.98
C LEU A 60 -14.88 -7.62 5.40
N THR A 61 -13.80 -6.91 5.62
CA THR A 61 -13.20 -6.78 6.95
C THR A 61 -13.65 -5.53 7.69
N ARG A 62 -14.48 -4.69 7.05
CA ARG A 62 -14.99 -3.44 7.61
C ARG A 62 -13.88 -2.47 7.97
N ILE A 63 -12.83 -2.45 7.17
CA ILE A 63 -11.76 -1.48 7.30
C ILE A 63 -12.03 -0.33 6.34
N ASP A 64 -12.03 0.90 6.86
CA ASP A 64 -12.14 2.09 6.04
C ASP A 64 -10.74 2.66 5.81
N PRO A 65 -10.20 2.57 4.59
CA PRO A 65 -8.85 3.06 4.32
C PRO A 65 -8.76 4.58 4.28
N GLN A 66 -9.91 5.28 4.28
CA GLN A 66 -9.97 6.74 4.20
C GLN A 66 -9.30 7.31 2.95
N MET A 67 -9.22 6.51 1.91
CA MET A 67 -8.67 6.89 0.61
C MET A 67 -9.52 6.27 -0.49
N THR A 68 -9.64 6.95 -1.60
CA THR A 68 -10.31 6.39 -2.78
C THR A 68 -9.35 5.51 -3.56
N ILE A 69 -9.91 4.63 -4.40
CA ILE A 69 -9.08 3.81 -5.30
C ILE A 69 -8.21 4.70 -6.18
N LYS A 70 -8.75 5.82 -6.67
CA LYS A 70 -7.98 6.75 -7.48
C LYS A 70 -6.79 7.33 -6.74
N SER A 71 -6.99 7.70 -5.48
CA SER A 71 -5.90 8.24 -4.66
C SER A 71 -4.81 7.21 -4.44
N VAL A 72 -5.18 5.97 -4.17
CA VAL A 72 -4.20 4.89 -3.96
C VAL A 72 -3.45 4.60 -5.25
N SER A 73 -4.17 4.53 -6.38
CA SER A 73 -3.55 4.32 -7.68
C SER A 73 -2.56 5.42 -8.01
N TYR A 74 -2.95 6.67 -7.82
CA TYR A 74 -2.08 7.82 -8.06
C TYR A 74 -0.82 7.74 -7.20
N THR A 75 -0.97 7.42 -5.93
CA THR A 75 0.17 7.30 -5.01
C THR A 75 1.15 6.25 -5.49
N HIS A 76 0.64 5.08 -5.92
CA HIS A 76 1.50 4.02 -6.43
C HIS A 76 2.24 4.44 -7.68
N LEU A 77 1.58 5.15 -8.59
CA LEU A 77 2.18 5.57 -9.84
C LEU A 77 3.21 6.67 -9.66
N THR A 78 3.11 7.46 -8.59
CA THR A 78 4.02 8.58 -8.35
C THR A 78 5.17 8.25 -7.42
N LEU A 79 5.09 7.14 -6.67
CA LEU A 79 6.21 6.74 -5.82
C LEU A 79 7.35 6.19 -6.68
N PRO A 80 8.59 6.58 -6.36
CA PRO A 80 9.74 5.94 -7.01
C PRO A 80 9.83 4.52 -6.49
N THR A 81 9.35 3.57 -7.27
CA THR A 81 9.37 2.18 -6.86
C THR A 81 10.63 1.51 -7.38
N SER A 82 11.17 0.62 -6.60
CA SER A 82 12.07 -0.38 -7.13
C SER A 82 11.21 -1.44 -7.82
N ASP A 83 11.84 -2.36 -8.48
CA ASP A 83 11.13 -3.43 -9.17
C ASP A 83 10.64 -4.49 -8.21
N LEU A 84 10.20 -4.07 -7.08
CA LEU A 84 9.67 -4.99 -6.14
C LEU A 84 8.30 -5.41 -6.49
N VAL A 85 8.05 -6.49 -6.08
CA VAL A 85 6.75 -7.09 -6.22
C VAL A 85 5.99 -7.00 -4.93
#